data_e9d5d936ab75dbf5a8e093d77d643926
#
_entry.id   e9d5d936ab75dbf5a8e093d77d643926
#
_cell.length_a   1.000
_cell.length_b   1.000
_cell.length_c   1.000
_cell.angle_alpha   90.00
_cell.angle_beta   90.00
_cell.angle_gamma   90.00
#
_symmetry.space_group_name_H-M   'P 1'
#
loop_
_entity.id
_entity.type
_entity.pdbx_description
1 polymer ?
#
loop_
_entity_poly.entity_id
_entity_poly.type
_entity_poly.pdbx_seq_one_letter_code
_entity_poly.pdbx_strand_id
1 'polypeptide(L)'
;MAAARRRVVSWNIRAAIGPGPFPDRWWRRIDADRLRAIGAFLFGLDADVIALQEVAVLSRDGDLVDNAGDLARQLGMDVRYGAVRAFEVREDDALLGVGTFGNALLSRAPMGACRVVALPQAPREALVEPAGSDHPTAGLRYADAPPSFREPRCLLLTELGGLTVGTTHFSHIGSGERLLQAGAAVAAFGGASPALLLGDLNAPIEAAELAPLAGWTDAFGEPPGDPARISTEDAWRIDHVLARGASVWGARVLGESGPLSDHYPVVAELVTP
;
A
#
# COMPACT_ATOMS: atom_id res chain seq x y z
N MET A 1 -25.06 -11.34 14.49
CA MET A 1 -24.66 -9.95 14.80
C MET A 1 -25.25 -9.05 13.71
N ALA A 2 -25.52 -7.76 13.97
CA ALA A 2 -25.96 -6.87 12.90
C ALA A 2 -24.79 -6.65 11.92
N ALA A 3 -25.09 -6.64 10.62
CA ALA A 3 -24.09 -6.37 9.58
C ALA A 3 -23.44 -5.00 9.83
N ALA A 4 -22.11 -4.96 9.92
CA ALA A 4 -21.38 -3.73 10.16
C ALA A 4 -20.90 -3.12 8.84
N ARG A 5 -21.35 -1.91 8.54
CA ARG A 5 -20.85 -1.13 7.40
C ARG A 5 -19.64 -0.31 7.81
N ARG A 6 -18.63 -0.32 6.97
CA ARG A 6 -17.39 0.45 7.14
C ARG A 6 -16.97 1.09 5.83
N ARG A 7 -16.45 2.30 5.92
CA ARG A 7 -15.74 2.94 4.81
C ARG A 7 -14.26 2.65 4.94
N VAL A 8 -13.66 2.18 3.86
CA VAL A 8 -12.25 1.79 3.82
C VAL A 8 -11.50 2.56 2.75
N VAL A 9 -10.24 2.87 3.02
CA VAL A 9 -9.36 3.64 2.12
C VAL A 9 -8.03 2.91 1.94
N SER A 10 -7.53 2.84 0.70
CA SER A 10 -6.15 2.48 0.38
C SER A 10 -5.46 3.65 -0.27
N TRP A 11 -4.24 4.00 0.16
CA TRP A 11 -3.48 5.08 -0.43
C TRP A 11 -1.96 4.90 -0.26
N ASN A 12 -1.24 4.83 -1.37
CA ASN A 12 0.21 5.00 -1.37
C ASN A 12 0.51 6.50 -1.21
N ILE A 13 1.06 6.89 -0.06
CA ILE A 13 1.32 8.31 0.30
C ILE A 13 2.74 8.76 -0.03
N ARG A 14 3.55 7.86 -0.58
CA ARG A 14 4.92 8.16 -0.99
C ARG A 14 5.72 8.93 0.06
N ALA A 15 5.67 8.50 1.32
CA ALA A 15 6.32 9.16 2.46
C ALA A 15 6.06 10.67 2.57
N ALA A 16 4.98 11.19 2.00
CA ALA A 16 4.67 12.62 1.88
C ALA A 16 5.74 13.44 1.13
N ILE A 17 6.49 12.83 0.20
CA ILE A 17 7.45 13.55 -0.66
C ILE A 17 6.79 14.21 -1.89
N GLY A 18 5.56 13.82 -2.20
CA GLY A 18 4.78 14.30 -3.34
C GLY A 18 5.17 13.65 -4.67
N PRO A 19 4.52 14.05 -5.78
CA PRO A 19 4.71 13.48 -7.10
C PRO A 19 6.09 13.82 -7.70
N GLY A 20 6.39 13.23 -8.87
CA GLY A 20 7.61 13.44 -9.64
C GLY A 20 8.66 12.33 -9.39
N PRO A 21 9.88 12.42 -9.96
CA PRO A 21 10.91 11.40 -9.81
C PRO A 21 11.28 11.16 -8.35
N PHE A 22 11.51 9.89 -7.99
CA PHE A 22 11.95 9.54 -6.63
C PHE A 22 13.41 10.03 -6.44
N PRO A 23 13.68 10.98 -5.52
CA PRO A 23 14.99 11.59 -5.41
C PRO A 23 15.97 10.72 -4.61
N ASP A 24 17.28 10.80 -4.91
CA ASP A 24 18.31 10.04 -4.20
C ASP A 24 18.31 10.23 -2.69
N ARG A 25 18.02 11.44 -2.22
CA ARG A 25 17.93 11.77 -0.79
C ARG A 25 16.47 12.09 -0.44
N TRP A 26 15.57 11.14 -0.76
CA TRP A 26 14.12 11.32 -0.64
C TRP A 26 13.67 11.70 0.77
N TRP A 27 14.36 11.25 1.83
CA TRP A 27 14.04 11.61 3.21
C TRP A 27 14.10 13.11 3.49
N ARG A 28 14.86 13.90 2.71
CA ARG A 28 14.89 15.36 2.77
C ARG A 28 13.64 16.02 2.19
N ARG A 29 12.91 15.29 1.37
CA ARG A 29 11.72 15.76 0.69
C ARG A 29 10.44 15.44 1.45
N ILE A 30 10.54 14.69 2.56
CA ILE A 30 9.39 14.49 3.45
C ILE A 30 8.95 15.86 3.95
N ASP A 31 7.68 16.18 3.63
CA ASP A 31 7.11 17.50 3.85
C ASP A 31 6.00 17.40 4.90
N ALA A 32 6.21 18.05 6.05
CA ALA A 32 5.24 18.04 7.15
C ALA A 32 3.93 18.76 6.78
N ASP A 33 3.97 19.79 5.94
CA ASP A 33 2.77 20.48 5.47
C ASP A 33 1.96 19.58 4.54
N ARG A 34 2.64 18.85 3.65
CA ARG A 34 1.98 17.85 2.80
C ARG A 34 1.40 16.71 3.65
N LEU A 35 2.13 16.22 4.65
CA LEU A 35 1.59 15.20 5.55
C LEU A 35 0.33 15.69 6.29
N ARG A 36 0.32 16.95 6.73
CA ARG A 36 -0.88 17.58 7.32
C ARG A 36 -2.03 17.68 6.32
N ALA A 37 -1.74 18.03 5.06
CA ALA A 37 -2.73 18.08 3.99
C ALA A 37 -3.31 16.69 3.66
N ILE A 38 -2.45 15.64 3.62
CA ILE A 38 -2.89 14.24 3.50
C ILE A 38 -3.85 13.90 4.65
N GLY A 39 -3.49 14.22 5.88
CA GLY A 39 -4.34 13.97 7.04
C GLY A 39 -5.67 14.73 6.99
N ALA A 40 -5.67 16.00 6.57
CA ALA A 40 -6.89 16.79 6.39
C ALA A 40 -7.80 16.20 5.31
N PHE A 41 -7.22 15.72 4.21
CA PHE A 41 -7.96 15.04 3.15
C PHE A 41 -8.59 13.73 3.66
N LEU A 42 -7.81 12.89 4.34
CA LEU A 42 -8.28 11.63 4.94
C LEU A 42 -9.36 11.86 6.00
N PHE A 43 -9.25 12.91 6.80
CA PHE A 43 -10.25 13.29 7.79
C PHE A 43 -11.61 13.58 7.12
N GLY A 44 -11.60 14.27 5.99
CA GLY A 44 -12.82 14.57 5.20
C GLY A 44 -13.51 13.33 4.62
N LEU A 45 -12.79 12.20 4.48
CA LEU A 45 -13.35 10.96 3.96
C LEU A 45 -14.19 10.20 5.00
N ASP A 46 -14.05 10.51 6.28
CA ASP A 46 -14.76 9.83 7.38
C ASP A 46 -14.61 8.30 7.32
N ALA A 47 -13.38 7.82 7.07
CA ALA A 47 -13.08 6.42 6.92
C ALA A 47 -12.98 5.69 8.27
N ASP A 48 -13.41 4.41 8.31
CA ASP A 48 -13.26 3.54 9.47
C ASP A 48 -11.91 2.83 9.50
N VAL A 49 -11.37 2.52 8.31
CA VAL A 49 -10.08 1.84 8.11
C VAL A 49 -9.32 2.51 6.99
N ILE A 50 -8.05 2.81 7.22
CA ILE A 50 -7.15 3.40 6.23
C ILE A 50 -5.89 2.55 6.14
N ALA A 51 -5.58 2.10 4.93
CA ALA A 51 -4.35 1.40 4.59
C ALA A 51 -3.42 2.35 3.84
N LEU A 52 -2.21 2.51 4.34
CA LEU A 52 -1.20 3.38 3.75
C LEU A 52 0.01 2.56 3.31
N GLN A 53 0.51 2.85 2.12
CA GLN A 53 1.74 2.30 1.59
C GLN A 53 2.80 3.41 1.49
N GLU A 54 4.05 3.00 1.41
CA GLU A 54 5.21 3.91 1.38
C GLU A 54 5.23 4.88 2.58
N VAL A 55 5.10 4.34 3.77
CA VAL A 55 5.14 5.07 5.03
C VAL A 55 6.55 5.08 5.58
N ALA A 56 7.06 6.25 5.95
CA ALA A 56 8.38 6.42 6.55
C ALA A 56 8.29 6.70 8.06
N VAL A 57 9.19 6.07 8.80
CA VAL A 57 9.51 6.41 10.19
C VAL A 57 11.03 6.53 10.29
N LEU A 58 11.54 7.69 10.63
CA LEU A 58 12.99 7.92 10.69
C LEU A 58 13.37 8.95 11.76
N SER A 59 14.58 8.83 12.30
CA SER A 59 15.22 9.88 13.06
C SER A 59 16.27 10.60 12.21
N ARG A 60 16.33 11.91 12.32
CA ARG A 60 17.32 12.75 11.64
C ARG A 60 17.68 13.92 12.55
N ASP A 61 18.97 14.05 12.88
CA ASP A 61 19.49 15.12 13.76
C ASP A 61 18.76 15.22 15.11
N GLY A 62 18.27 14.08 15.62
CA GLY A 62 17.50 14.01 16.86
C GLY A 62 15.98 14.21 16.69
N ASP A 63 15.52 14.66 15.53
CA ASP A 63 14.10 14.79 15.24
C ASP A 63 13.51 13.45 14.76
N LEU A 64 12.31 13.13 15.22
CA LEU A 64 11.54 11.97 14.77
C LEU A 64 10.53 12.41 13.69
N VAL A 65 10.60 11.77 12.53
CA VAL A 65 9.56 11.80 11.49
C VAL A 65 8.82 10.48 11.56
N ASP A 66 7.51 10.51 11.80
CA ASP A 66 6.65 9.32 11.90
C ASP A 66 5.36 9.58 11.14
N ASN A 67 5.36 9.29 9.83
CA ASN A 67 4.19 9.54 8.99
C ASN A 67 2.93 8.83 9.53
N ALA A 68 3.06 7.58 9.97
CA ALA A 68 1.91 6.80 10.46
C ALA A 68 1.37 7.34 11.79
N GLY A 69 2.26 7.59 12.75
CA GLY A 69 1.87 8.11 14.07
C GLY A 69 1.32 9.53 13.99
N ASP A 70 1.87 10.38 13.13
CA ASP A 70 1.39 11.74 12.92
C ASP A 70 -0.02 11.76 12.32
N LEU A 71 -0.27 10.95 11.30
CA LEU A 71 -1.59 10.80 10.71
C LEU A 71 -2.58 10.19 11.70
N ALA A 72 -2.18 9.16 12.45
CA ALA A 72 -3.02 8.55 13.47
C ALA A 72 -3.45 9.56 14.54
N ARG A 73 -2.53 10.40 15.02
CA ARG A 73 -2.84 11.48 15.98
C ARG A 73 -3.79 12.52 15.39
N GLN A 74 -3.55 12.94 14.16
CA GLN A 74 -4.40 13.91 13.46
C GLN A 74 -5.82 13.41 13.26
N LEU A 75 -5.98 12.10 12.97
CA LEU A 75 -7.26 11.45 12.69
C LEU A 75 -7.96 10.89 13.94
N GLY A 76 -7.26 10.82 15.09
CA GLY A 76 -7.78 10.19 16.30
C GLY A 76 -7.99 8.68 16.12
N MET A 77 -7.10 8.00 15.39
CA MET A 77 -7.21 6.58 15.06
C MET A 77 -6.14 5.74 15.75
N ASP A 78 -6.44 4.46 16.00
CA ASP A 78 -5.44 3.44 16.36
C ASP A 78 -4.56 3.15 15.13
N VAL A 79 -3.28 2.81 15.36
CA VAL A 79 -2.31 2.58 14.29
C VAL A 79 -1.51 1.31 14.48
N ARG A 80 -1.26 0.59 13.37
CA ARG A 80 -0.27 -0.48 13.25
C ARG A 80 0.66 -0.17 12.10
N TYR A 81 1.96 -0.32 12.32
CA TYR A 81 2.99 -0.10 11.32
C TYR A 81 3.81 -1.37 11.10
N GLY A 82 4.06 -1.70 9.85
CA GLY A 82 4.88 -2.83 9.42
C GLY A 82 6.07 -2.35 8.61
N ALA A 83 7.26 -2.35 9.22
CA ALA A 83 8.49 -2.03 8.51
C ALA A 83 8.88 -3.15 7.53
N VAL A 84 9.26 -2.76 6.32
CA VAL A 84 9.81 -3.68 5.30
C VAL A 84 11.33 -3.60 5.23
N ARG A 85 11.88 -2.40 5.39
CA ARG A 85 13.29 -2.12 5.21
C ARG A 85 13.75 -1.08 6.22
N ALA A 86 14.92 -1.30 6.81
CA ALA A 86 15.68 -0.27 7.51
C ALA A 86 16.68 0.38 6.56
N PHE A 87 17.00 1.66 6.79
CA PHE A 87 17.99 2.41 6.03
C PHE A 87 18.71 3.42 6.91
N GLU A 88 19.90 3.81 6.48
CA GLU A 88 20.64 4.89 7.11
C GLU A 88 20.30 6.22 6.45
N VAL A 89 20.09 7.24 7.28
CA VAL A 89 19.93 8.62 6.84
C VAL A 89 21.34 9.23 6.84
N ARG A 90 21.90 9.46 5.66
CA ARG A 90 23.25 9.99 5.50
C ARG A 90 23.26 11.31 4.72
N GLU A 91 24.17 12.18 5.11
CA GLU A 91 24.53 13.37 4.36
C GLU A 91 26.05 13.34 4.12
N ASP A 92 26.41 13.25 2.85
CA ASP A 92 27.77 12.91 2.43
C ASP A 92 28.25 11.63 3.16
N ASP A 93 29.30 11.68 3.99
CA ASP A 93 29.76 10.54 4.77
C ASP A 93 29.22 10.52 6.21
N ALA A 94 28.46 11.56 6.63
CA ALA A 94 27.93 11.66 7.97
C ALA A 94 26.64 10.85 8.15
N LEU A 95 26.59 10.01 9.18
CA LEU A 95 25.35 9.35 9.61
C LEU A 95 24.52 10.34 10.44
N LEU A 96 23.36 10.77 9.92
CA LEU A 96 22.44 11.67 10.59
C LEU A 96 21.38 10.92 11.41
N GLY A 97 21.12 9.65 11.07
CA GLY A 97 20.12 8.85 11.75
C GLY A 97 19.84 7.54 11.04
N VAL A 98 18.75 6.91 11.46
CA VAL A 98 18.25 5.66 10.89
C VAL A 98 16.75 5.78 10.64
N GLY A 99 16.25 5.01 9.69
CA GLY A 99 14.84 4.99 9.38
C GLY A 99 14.36 3.63 8.96
N THR A 100 13.05 3.50 8.89
CA THR A 100 12.35 2.36 8.32
C THR A 100 11.31 2.86 7.31
N PHE A 101 11.01 2.01 6.35
CA PHE A 101 10.02 2.25 5.31
C PHE A 101 9.07 1.05 5.29
N GLY A 102 7.77 1.28 5.09
CA GLY A 102 6.80 0.19 5.19
C GLY A 102 5.37 0.58 4.90
N ASN A 103 4.46 -0.20 5.50
CA ASN A 103 3.02 -0.01 5.36
C ASN A 103 2.39 0.27 6.73
N ALA A 104 1.24 0.96 6.74
CA ALA A 104 0.49 1.21 7.97
C ALA A 104 -1.01 0.93 7.78
N LEU A 105 -1.64 0.50 8.88
CA LEU A 105 -3.09 0.42 9.02
C LEU A 105 -3.52 1.37 10.13
N LEU A 106 -4.53 2.20 9.85
CA LEU A 106 -5.18 3.05 10.81
C LEU A 106 -6.65 2.61 10.94
N SER A 107 -7.20 2.67 12.15
CA SER A 107 -8.61 2.30 12.40
C SER A 107 -9.23 3.15 13.49
N ARG A 108 -10.51 3.50 13.34
CA ARG A 108 -11.30 4.14 14.41
C ARG A 108 -11.55 3.20 15.58
N ALA A 109 -11.72 1.92 15.29
CA ALA A 109 -11.88 0.89 16.31
C ALA A 109 -10.51 0.33 16.72
N PRO A 110 -10.31 -0.08 17.98
CA PRO A 110 -9.08 -0.72 18.41
C PRO A 110 -8.75 -1.95 17.58
N MET A 111 -7.51 -2.04 17.12
CA MET A 111 -6.97 -3.19 16.41
C MET A 111 -6.29 -4.17 17.37
N GLY A 112 -6.39 -5.47 17.09
CA GLY A 112 -5.65 -6.53 17.75
C GLY A 112 -4.13 -6.43 17.54
N ALA A 113 -3.40 -7.47 17.95
CA ALA A 113 -1.98 -7.61 17.66
C ALA A 113 -1.76 -7.65 16.14
N CYS A 114 -0.70 -6.99 15.67
CA CYS A 114 -0.33 -7.05 14.27
C CYS A 114 0.73 -8.12 14.00
N ARG A 115 0.72 -8.63 12.78
CA ARG A 115 1.73 -9.55 12.26
C ARG A 115 2.29 -8.98 10.96
N VAL A 116 3.60 -8.81 10.90
CA VAL A 116 4.32 -8.42 9.69
C VAL A 116 4.87 -9.69 9.03
N VAL A 117 4.44 -9.96 7.81
CA VAL A 117 4.86 -11.11 7.03
C VAL A 117 5.76 -10.63 5.91
N ALA A 118 7.03 -11.01 5.93
CA ALA A 118 7.93 -10.74 4.83
C ALA A 118 7.44 -11.46 3.57
N LEU A 119 7.34 -10.75 2.46
CA LEU A 119 6.97 -11.34 1.18
C LEU A 119 8.20 -11.84 0.44
N PRO A 120 8.06 -12.94 -0.33
CA PRO A 120 9.19 -13.52 -1.03
C PRO A 120 9.72 -12.60 -2.12
N GLN A 121 11.01 -12.73 -2.39
CA GLN A 121 11.67 -12.12 -3.53
C GLN A 121 12.04 -13.22 -4.53
N ALA A 122 11.72 -13.03 -5.81
CA ALA A 122 12.11 -13.95 -6.86
C ALA A 122 13.63 -13.95 -7.08
N PRO A 123 14.24 -15.00 -7.64
CA PRO A 123 15.60 -14.92 -8.14
C PRO A 123 15.76 -13.77 -9.13
N ARG A 124 16.95 -13.16 -9.14
CA ARG A 124 17.19 -11.94 -9.92
C ARG A 124 16.96 -12.13 -11.43
N GLU A 125 17.34 -13.27 -11.93
CA GLU A 125 17.17 -13.72 -13.32
C GLU A 125 15.70 -13.91 -13.72
N ALA A 126 14.81 -14.04 -12.73
CA ALA A 126 13.37 -14.15 -12.93
C ALA A 126 12.64 -12.80 -12.89
N LEU A 127 13.35 -11.70 -12.62
CA LEU A 127 12.79 -10.34 -12.61
C LEU A 127 12.63 -9.84 -14.05
N VAL A 128 11.60 -10.30 -14.73
CA VAL A 128 11.27 -9.96 -16.11
C VAL A 128 9.80 -9.53 -16.18
N GLU A 129 9.54 -8.42 -16.86
CA GLU A 129 8.19 -8.07 -17.27
C GLU A 129 7.95 -8.63 -18.68
N PRO A 130 6.87 -9.38 -18.92
CA PRO A 130 6.58 -9.89 -20.25
C PRO A 130 6.49 -8.78 -21.27
N ALA A 131 7.11 -8.97 -22.42
CA ALA A 131 6.93 -8.06 -23.56
C ALA A 131 5.47 -8.09 -24.00
N GLY A 132 4.85 -6.91 -24.17
CA GLY A 132 3.44 -6.80 -24.57
C GLY A 132 2.46 -6.86 -23.40
N SER A 133 2.92 -6.91 -22.15
CA SER A 133 2.07 -6.61 -20.99
C SER A 133 1.71 -5.12 -20.97
N ASP A 134 0.56 -4.78 -20.38
CA ASP A 134 0.16 -3.38 -20.18
C ASP A 134 0.92 -2.72 -18.99
N HIS A 135 1.90 -3.43 -18.39
CA HIS A 135 2.68 -2.90 -17.29
C HIS A 135 3.66 -1.81 -17.77
N PRO A 136 3.87 -0.70 -17.01
CA PRO A 136 4.77 0.39 -17.39
C PRO A 136 6.19 -0.06 -17.72
N THR A 137 6.61 -1.17 -17.14
CA THR A 137 7.94 -1.75 -17.31
C THR A 137 7.97 -2.95 -18.28
N ALA A 138 6.94 -3.07 -19.15
CA ALA A 138 6.83 -4.17 -20.12
C ALA A 138 8.12 -4.37 -20.93
N GLY A 139 8.58 -5.62 -20.98
CA GLY A 139 9.80 -6.01 -21.70
C GLY A 139 11.11 -5.67 -20.99
N LEU A 140 11.08 -4.97 -19.85
CA LEU A 140 12.29 -4.70 -19.07
C LEU A 140 12.80 -5.95 -18.36
N ARG A 141 14.12 -6.08 -18.33
CA ARG A 141 14.83 -7.11 -17.56
C ARG A 141 15.61 -6.42 -16.46
N TYR A 142 15.36 -6.79 -15.23
CA TYR A 142 16.01 -6.21 -14.05
C TYR A 142 17.22 -7.02 -13.56
N ALA A 143 17.64 -8.05 -14.30
CA ALA A 143 18.81 -8.85 -13.92
C ALA A 143 20.06 -7.99 -13.71
N ASP A 144 20.21 -6.94 -14.51
CA ASP A 144 21.34 -6.01 -14.47
C ASP A 144 21.09 -4.76 -13.61
N ALA A 145 19.88 -4.62 -13.04
CA ALA A 145 19.55 -3.48 -12.21
C ALA A 145 20.35 -3.48 -10.89
N PRO A 146 20.73 -2.31 -10.35
CA PRO A 146 21.38 -2.23 -9.06
C PRO A 146 20.57 -2.91 -7.95
N PRO A 147 21.20 -3.48 -6.92
CA PRO A 147 20.47 -4.08 -5.77
C PRO A 147 19.50 -3.12 -5.09
N SER A 148 19.76 -1.81 -5.15
CA SER A 148 18.88 -0.76 -4.61
C SER A 148 17.51 -0.67 -5.29
N PHE A 149 17.36 -1.18 -6.51
CA PHE A 149 16.07 -1.28 -7.21
C PHE A 149 15.17 -2.37 -6.64
N ARG A 150 15.72 -3.26 -5.83
CA ARG A 150 15.02 -4.41 -5.31
C ARG A 150 14.64 -4.19 -3.85
N GLU A 151 13.45 -3.69 -3.64
CA GLU A 151 12.94 -3.43 -2.31
C GLU A 151 12.26 -4.66 -1.71
N PRO A 152 12.59 -5.06 -0.46
CA PRO A 152 11.80 -6.05 0.24
C PRO A 152 10.37 -5.54 0.42
N ARG A 153 9.42 -6.46 0.46
CA ARG A 153 7.98 -6.16 0.62
C ARG A 153 7.42 -6.92 1.81
N CYS A 154 6.35 -6.41 2.41
CA CYS A 154 5.64 -7.10 3.47
C CYS A 154 4.12 -6.98 3.34
N LEU A 155 3.45 -7.92 3.98
CA LEU A 155 2.04 -7.82 4.32
C LEU A 155 1.93 -7.53 5.82
N LEU A 156 1.27 -6.44 6.17
CA LEU A 156 0.88 -6.12 7.55
C LEU A 156 -0.55 -6.61 7.78
N LEU A 157 -0.74 -7.49 8.75
CA LEU A 157 -2.03 -8.09 9.12
C LEU A 157 -2.42 -7.73 10.54
N THR A 158 -3.70 -7.50 10.79
CA THR A 158 -4.30 -7.33 12.11
C THR A 158 -5.74 -7.81 12.15
N GLU A 159 -6.29 -7.95 13.35
CA GLU A 159 -7.70 -8.26 13.57
C GLU A 159 -8.47 -7.00 13.98
N LEU A 160 -9.65 -6.81 13.41
CA LEU A 160 -10.54 -5.69 13.66
C LEU A 160 -11.99 -6.17 13.86
N GLY A 161 -12.36 -6.49 15.09
CA GLY A 161 -13.73 -6.91 15.42
C GLY A 161 -14.22 -8.11 14.61
N GLY A 162 -13.40 -9.14 14.46
CA GLY A 162 -13.70 -10.36 13.71
C GLY A 162 -13.44 -10.28 12.20
N LEU A 163 -12.92 -9.14 11.70
CA LEU A 163 -12.43 -8.96 10.34
C LEU A 163 -10.91 -9.02 10.35
N THR A 164 -10.31 -9.92 9.56
CA THR A 164 -8.86 -9.90 9.31
C THR A 164 -8.56 -8.85 8.25
N VAL A 165 -7.79 -7.82 8.60
CA VAL A 165 -7.41 -6.72 7.70
C VAL A 165 -5.93 -6.80 7.39
N GLY A 166 -5.58 -6.67 6.10
CA GLY A 166 -4.19 -6.61 5.65
C GLY A 166 -3.93 -5.44 4.71
N THR A 167 -2.71 -4.92 4.76
CA THR A 167 -2.20 -3.99 3.75
C THR A 167 -0.84 -4.43 3.24
N THR A 168 -0.63 -4.23 1.95
CA THR A 168 0.62 -4.60 1.27
C THR A 168 0.98 -3.59 0.18
N HIS A 169 2.24 -3.62 -0.21
CA HIS A 169 2.75 -2.99 -1.42
C HIS A 169 3.62 -4.04 -2.13
N PHE A 170 3.17 -4.54 -3.28
CA PHE A 170 3.91 -5.56 -4.03
C PHE A 170 5.07 -4.93 -4.81
N SER A 171 5.93 -5.78 -5.35
CA SER A 171 7.08 -5.35 -6.12
C SER A 171 6.65 -4.62 -7.39
N HIS A 172 7.26 -3.47 -7.65
CA HIS A 172 7.09 -2.74 -8.91
C HIS A 172 7.84 -3.39 -10.07
N ILE A 173 8.69 -4.39 -9.80
CA ILE A 173 9.49 -5.09 -10.80
C ILE A 173 9.21 -6.59 -10.78
N GLY A 174 9.00 -7.17 -11.96
CA GLY A 174 8.91 -8.61 -12.19
C GLY A 174 7.55 -9.22 -11.85
N SER A 175 6.79 -9.58 -12.89
CA SER A 175 5.50 -10.28 -12.73
C SER A 175 5.64 -11.58 -11.94
N GLY A 176 6.74 -12.33 -12.11
CA GLY A 176 7.03 -13.52 -11.32
C GLY A 176 7.22 -13.24 -9.83
N GLU A 177 7.79 -12.09 -9.45
CA GLU A 177 7.89 -11.69 -8.05
C GLU A 177 6.51 -11.36 -7.48
N ARG A 178 5.69 -10.59 -8.20
CA ARG A 178 4.30 -10.29 -7.80
C ARG A 178 3.46 -11.55 -7.63
N LEU A 179 3.61 -12.55 -8.52
CA LEU A 179 2.93 -13.83 -8.39
C LEU A 179 3.29 -14.56 -7.09
N LEU A 180 4.58 -14.62 -6.75
CA LEU A 180 5.03 -15.21 -5.48
C LEU A 180 4.49 -14.43 -4.27
N GLN A 181 4.49 -13.10 -4.34
CA GLN A 181 3.99 -12.22 -3.29
C GLN A 181 2.48 -12.35 -3.09
N ALA A 182 1.70 -12.43 -4.18
CA ALA A 182 0.26 -12.67 -4.13
C ALA A 182 -0.07 -14.04 -3.49
N GLY A 183 0.65 -15.09 -3.88
CA GLY A 183 0.50 -16.41 -3.26
C GLY A 183 0.83 -16.42 -1.77
N ALA A 184 1.93 -15.77 -1.38
CA ALA A 184 2.33 -15.64 0.02
C ALA A 184 1.33 -14.81 0.85
N ALA A 185 0.79 -13.74 0.27
CA ALA A 185 -0.24 -12.93 0.92
C ALA A 185 -1.51 -13.76 1.18
N VAL A 186 -2.00 -14.48 0.20
CA VAL A 186 -3.17 -15.39 0.35
C VAL A 186 -2.91 -16.46 1.42
N ALA A 187 -1.73 -17.07 1.40
CA ALA A 187 -1.33 -18.07 2.41
C ALA A 187 -1.27 -17.47 3.82
N ALA A 188 -0.82 -16.23 3.96
CA ALA A 188 -0.74 -15.54 5.24
C ALA A 188 -2.12 -15.21 5.84
N PHE A 189 -3.11 -14.90 5.01
CA PHE A 189 -4.50 -14.79 5.44
C PHE A 189 -5.11 -16.15 5.83
N GLY A 190 -4.56 -17.25 5.30
CA GLY A 190 -5.08 -18.59 5.55
C GLY A 190 -6.57 -18.70 5.22
N GLY A 191 -7.34 -19.31 6.14
CA GLY A 191 -8.80 -19.46 6.04
C GLY A 191 -9.60 -18.27 6.56
N ALA A 192 -8.99 -17.12 6.89
CA ALA A 192 -9.69 -15.98 7.46
C ALA A 192 -10.86 -15.51 6.56
N SER A 193 -12.06 -15.42 7.17
CA SER A 193 -13.27 -14.95 6.51
C SER A 193 -14.25 -14.45 7.61
N PRO A 194 -14.63 -13.17 7.63
CA PRO A 194 -14.32 -12.15 6.62
C PRO A 194 -12.87 -11.66 6.64
N ALA A 195 -12.36 -11.29 5.47
CA ALA A 195 -11.03 -10.73 5.30
C ALA A 195 -11.04 -9.57 4.28
N LEU A 196 -10.13 -8.61 4.48
CA LEU A 196 -9.95 -7.40 3.67
C LEU A 196 -8.47 -7.22 3.36
N LEU A 197 -8.12 -7.11 2.09
CA LEU A 197 -6.78 -6.75 1.61
C LEU A 197 -6.85 -5.43 0.86
N LEU A 198 -6.04 -4.47 1.30
CA LEU A 198 -5.87 -3.17 0.68
C LEU A 198 -4.42 -2.97 0.28
N GLY A 199 -4.17 -2.29 -0.82
CA GLY A 199 -2.78 -1.97 -1.15
C GLY A 199 -2.52 -1.65 -2.61
N ASP A 200 -1.29 -1.23 -2.82
CA ASP A 200 -0.67 -1.10 -4.13
C ASP A 200 -0.11 -2.47 -4.55
N LEU A 201 -0.79 -3.13 -5.47
CA LEU A 201 -0.40 -4.44 -5.96
C LEU A 201 0.53 -4.38 -7.18
N ASN A 202 0.84 -3.16 -7.66
CA ASN A 202 1.69 -2.91 -8.81
C ASN A 202 1.30 -3.70 -10.07
N ALA A 203 0.04 -4.07 -10.18
CA ALA A 203 -0.54 -4.76 -11.33
C ALA A 203 -2.07 -4.54 -11.37
N PRO A 204 -2.71 -4.50 -12.54
CA PRO A 204 -4.16 -4.54 -12.64
C PRO A 204 -4.69 -5.89 -12.16
N ILE A 205 -5.92 -5.91 -11.61
CA ILE A 205 -6.46 -7.11 -10.95
C ILE A 205 -6.59 -8.33 -11.88
N GLU A 206 -6.76 -8.10 -13.16
CA GLU A 206 -6.83 -9.11 -14.22
C GLU A 206 -5.45 -9.67 -14.64
N ALA A 207 -4.36 -9.10 -14.15
CA ALA A 207 -3.02 -9.57 -14.48
C ALA A 207 -2.79 -11.01 -14.00
N ALA A 208 -2.11 -11.80 -14.79
CA ALA A 208 -1.88 -13.23 -14.52
C ALA A 208 -1.14 -13.46 -13.18
N GLU A 209 -0.26 -12.54 -12.79
CA GLU A 209 0.47 -12.61 -11.53
C GLU A 209 -0.41 -12.41 -10.29
N LEU A 210 -1.61 -11.84 -10.44
CA LEU A 210 -2.58 -11.71 -9.36
C LEU A 210 -3.59 -12.87 -9.30
N ALA A 211 -3.45 -13.91 -10.16
CA ALA A 211 -4.31 -15.09 -10.15
C ALA A 211 -4.51 -15.75 -8.76
N PRO A 212 -3.53 -15.76 -7.82
CA PRO A 212 -3.80 -16.26 -6.46
C PRO A 212 -4.91 -15.51 -5.72
N LEU A 213 -5.24 -14.28 -6.11
CA LEU A 213 -6.30 -13.46 -5.54
C LEU A 213 -7.68 -13.68 -6.20
N ALA A 214 -7.81 -14.60 -7.16
CA ALA A 214 -9.07 -14.84 -7.91
C ALA A 214 -10.28 -15.17 -7.00
N GLY A 215 -10.06 -15.65 -5.76
CA GLY A 215 -11.13 -15.87 -4.77
C GLY A 215 -11.55 -14.64 -3.96
N TRP A 216 -11.00 -13.47 -4.27
CA TRP A 216 -11.31 -12.21 -3.63
C TRP A 216 -12.19 -11.34 -4.53
N THR A 217 -13.12 -10.61 -3.93
CA THR A 217 -13.98 -9.66 -4.65
C THR A 217 -13.30 -8.31 -4.69
N ASP A 218 -13.09 -7.76 -5.88
CA ASP A 218 -12.61 -6.38 -6.07
C ASP A 218 -13.77 -5.39 -5.87
N ALA A 219 -13.55 -4.34 -5.08
CA ALA A 219 -14.55 -3.32 -4.77
C ALA A 219 -15.00 -2.50 -5.99
N PHE A 220 -14.19 -2.45 -7.04
CA PHE A 220 -14.58 -1.81 -8.30
C PHE A 220 -15.61 -2.64 -9.09
N GLY A 221 -15.70 -3.95 -8.86
CA GLY A 221 -16.58 -4.85 -9.64
C GLY A 221 -16.21 -4.88 -11.12
N GLU A 222 -17.10 -5.43 -11.94
CA GLU A 222 -16.99 -5.49 -13.40
C GLU A 222 -17.64 -4.25 -14.07
N PRO A 223 -17.18 -3.81 -15.26
CA PRO A 223 -16.06 -4.34 -16.06
C PRO A 223 -14.72 -3.64 -15.78
N PRO A 224 -13.60 -4.29 -16.07
CA PRO A 224 -12.28 -3.63 -16.10
C PRO A 224 -12.22 -2.55 -17.19
N GLY A 225 -11.31 -1.58 -17.03
CA GLY A 225 -11.00 -0.60 -18.09
C GLY A 225 -11.74 0.75 -18.00
N ASP A 226 -12.50 1.02 -16.94
CA ASP A 226 -13.06 2.36 -16.70
C ASP A 226 -11.94 3.36 -16.35
N PRO A 227 -11.75 4.44 -17.13
CA PRO A 227 -10.77 5.49 -16.83
C PRO A 227 -10.91 6.12 -15.44
N ALA A 228 -12.12 6.13 -14.87
CA ALA A 228 -12.37 6.62 -13.52
C ALA A 228 -11.72 5.75 -12.42
N ARG A 229 -11.12 4.62 -12.78
CA ARG A 229 -10.44 3.68 -11.86
C ARG A 229 -8.92 3.83 -11.84
N ILE A 230 -8.37 4.75 -12.61
CA ILE A 230 -6.93 5.04 -12.65
C ILE A 230 -6.50 5.60 -11.30
N SER A 231 -5.59 4.91 -10.64
CA SER A 231 -5.14 5.24 -9.29
C SER A 231 -3.78 5.90 -9.21
N THR A 232 -3.11 6.14 -10.36
CA THR A 232 -1.80 6.79 -10.43
C THR A 232 -1.78 7.93 -11.45
N GLU A 233 -0.82 8.86 -11.31
CA GLU A 233 -0.59 9.93 -12.32
C GLU A 233 -0.23 9.37 -13.70
N ASP A 234 0.43 8.20 -13.75
CA ASP A 234 0.84 7.52 -14.98
C ASP A 234 -0.29 6.68 -15.63
N ALA A 235 -1.53 6.91 -15.22
CA ALA A 235 -2.72 6.27 -15.77
C ALA A 235 -2.84 4.75 -15.49
N TRP A 236 -2.36 4.26 -14.34
CA TRP A 236 -2.45 2.86 -13.93
C TRP A 236 -3.52 2.65 -12.86
N ARG A 237 -4.17 1.46 -12.93
CA ARG A 237 -5.04 0.95 -11.86
C ARG A 237 -4.31 -0.18 -11.14
N ILE A 238 -3.56 0.15 -10.12
CA ILE A 238 -2.72 -0.80 -9.38
C ILE A 238 -2.98 -0.80 -7.87
N ASP A 239 -3.80 0.16 -7.40
CA ASP A 239 -4.28 0.22 -6.02
C ASP A 239 -5.64 -0.46 -5.89
N HIS A 240 -5.77 -1.38 -4.94
CA HIS A 240 -6.93 -2.26 -4.83
C HIS A 240 -7.51 -2.31 -3.41
N VAL A 241 -8.81 -2.60 -3.37
CA VAL A 241 -9.57 -2.96 -2.17
C VAL A 241 -10.27 -4.29 -2.46
N LEU A 242 -9.79 -5.38 -1.85
CA LEU A 242 -10.23 -6.73 -2.10
C LEU A 242 -10.82 -7.35 -0.83
N ALA A 243 -11.96 -8.02 -0.95
CA ALA A 243 -12.61 -8.69 0.18
C ALA A 243 -12.85 -10.18 -0.07
N ARG A 244 -12.82 -10.98 1.01
CA ARG A 244 -13.21 -12.39 1.02
C ARG A 244 -14.18 -12.64 2.18
N GLY A 245 -15.33 -13.24 1.90
CA GLY A 245 -16.35 -13.51 2.92
C GLY A 245 -17.00 -12.25 3.51
N ALA A 246 -16.88 -11.12 2.81
CA ALA A 246 -17.55 -9.85 3.08
C ALA A 246 -17.98 -9.24 1.75
N SER A 247 -18.99 -8.36 1.78
CA SER A 247 -19.38 -7.59 0.60
C SER A 247 -18.61 -6.29 0.55
N VAL A 248 -17.99 -6.00 -0.60
CA VAL A 248 -17.30 -4.74 -0.88
C VAL A 248 -17.82 -4.17 -2.19
N TRP A 249 -18.01 -2.85 -2.26
CA TRP A 249 -18.55 -2.19 -3.46
C TRP A 249 -18.30 -0.69 -3.46
N GLY A 250 -18.67 -0.04 -4.58
CA GLY A 250 -18.70 1.42 -4.71
C GLY A 250 -17.31 2.03 -4.63
N ALA A 251 -16.29 1.28 -5.06
CA ALA A 251 -14.94 1.83 -5.10
C ALA A 251 -14.86 3.05 -6.01
N ARG A 252 -14.16 4.05 -5.56
CA ARG A 252 -13.87 5.28 -6.30
C ARG A 252 -12.43 5.67 -6.09
N VAL A 253 -11.81 6.17 -7.15
CA VAL A 253 -10.52 6.86 -7.08
C VAL A 253 -10.78 8.35 -6.89
N LEU A 254 -10.09 8.96 -5.94
CA LEU A 254 -10.30 10.35 -5.58
C LEU A 254 -9.17 11.24 -6.12
N GLY A 255 -9.24 11.57 -7.41
CA GLY A 255 -8.26 12.44 -8.07
C GLY A 255 -8.22 13.86 -7.50
N GLU A 256 -9.26 14.28 -6.77
CA GLU A 256 -9.30 15.55 -6.04
C GLU A 256 -8.30 15.65 -4.87
N SER A 257 -7.64 14.57 -4.49
CA SER A 257 -6.50 14.63 -3.58
C SER A 257 -5.37 15.52 -4.11
N GLY A 258 -5.36 15.76 -5.41
CA GLY A 258 -4.38 16.61 -6.06
C GLY A 258 -2.94 16.08 -5.92
N PRO A 259 -1.92 16.93 -5.93
CA PRO A 259 -0.52 16.56 -5.97
C PRO A 259 0.06 16.19 -4.58
N LEU A 260 -0.73 15.52 -3.75
CA LEU A 260 -0.26 15.06 -2.44
C LEU A 260 0.62 13.80 -2.55
N SER A 261 0.36 12.95 -3.55
CA SER A 261 1.13 11.77 -3.94
C SER A 261 1.03 11.60 -5.45
N ASP A 262 1.85 10.72 -6.03
CA ASP A 262 1.69 10.23 -7.41
C ASP A 262 0.62 9.12 -7.53
N HIS A 263 0.08 8.67 -6.39
CA HIS A 263 -1.12 7.82 -6.31
C HIS A 263 -2.31 8.61 -5.78
N TYR A 264 -3.51 8.20 -6.22
CA TYR A 264 -4.78 8.72 -5.72
C TYR A 264 -5.42 7.71 -4.76
N PRO A 265 -6.07 8.18 -3.67
CA PRO A 265 -6.72 7.27 -2.73
C PRO A 265 -7.89 6.52 -3.39
N VAL A 266 -7.98 5.24 -3.09
CA VAL A 266 -9.12 4.37 -3.42
C VAL A 266 -10.00 4.24 -2.19
N VAL A 267 -11.27 4.61 -2.32
CA VAL A 267 -12.27 4.52 -1.25
C VAL A 267 -13.32 3.49 -1.63
N ALA A 268 -13.73 2.64 -0.69
CA ALA A 268 -14.80 1.68 -0.90
C ALA A 268 -15.67 1.52 0.36
N GLU A 269 -16.86 0.93 0.16
CA GLU A 269 -17.76 0.53 1.25
C GLU A 269 -17.65 -0.97 1.47
N LEU A 270 -17.56 -1.39 2.72
CA LEU A 270 -17.48 -2.77 3.17
C LEU A 270 -18.63 -3.10 4.10
N VAL A 271 -19.24 -4.28 3.92
CA VAL A 271 -20.16 -4.86 4.91
C VAL A 271 -19.68 -6.23 5.30
N THR A 272 -19.47 -6.44 6.60
CA THR A 272 -19.17 -7.74 7.19
C THR A 272 -20.46 -8.37 7.72
N PRO A 273 -20.61 -9.71 7.63
CA PRO A 273 -21.75 -10.45 8.13
C PRO A 273 -22.07 -10.21 9.60
#